data_ce20e4f7d71ab558e45d35ec064e01e8
#
_entry.id   ce20e4f7d71ab558e45d35ec064e01e8
#
_cell.length_a   1.000
_cell.length_b   1.000
_cell.length_c   1.000
_cell.angle_alpha   90.00
_cell.angle_beta   90.00
_cell.angle_gamma   90.00
#
_symmetry.space_group_name_H-M   'P 1'
#
loop_
_entity.id
_entity.type
_entity.pdbx_description
1 polymer ?
#
loop_
_entity_poly.entity_id
_entity_poly.type
_entity_poly.pdbx_seq_one_letter_code
_entity_poly.pdbx_strand_id
1 'polypeptide(L)'
;NKIRYGNVSDDYVVYDTSEEKRLGIYYYESGAYPRKSSVIYDRAASSMTTLSLEEIDPDIYDKTGVFHISSISLALNEKLRETAVSLIKNFHAKGVAISFDVNYRASLWSEEEARKTIESVLPYVHILFVSEETSRRMFQKTGTLEEIMKSYCDEFGCKLVATTQRVVKSPTRHNFSSKVYYDGQFYEEKPYENIEVVDRIGSGDAYVAG
;
A
#
# COMPACT_ATOMS: atom_id res chain seq x y z
N ASN A 1 13.20 -21.90 -1.71
CA ASN A 1 12.28 -20.92 -1.15
C ASN A 1 12.95 -19.53 -1.13
N LYS A 2 12.55 -18.62 -2.07
CA LYS A 2 13.18 -17.30 -2.22
C LYS A 2 12.95 -16.38 -1.00
N ILE A 3 11.87 -16.55 -0.25
CA ILE A 3 11.56 -15.79 0.95
C ILE A 3 12.65 -16.00 2.02
N ARG A 4 13.02 -17.25 2.29
CA ARG A 4 14.08 -17.59 3.26
C ARG A 4 15.46 -17.11 2.83
N TYR A 5 15.75 -17.07 1.51
CA TYR A 5 17.01 -16.48 1.01
C TYR A 5 17.09 -14.95 1.26
N GLY A 6 15.94 -14.26 1.32
CA GLY A 6 15.85 -12.85 1.67
C GLY A 6 15.89 -12.56 3.17
N ASN A 7 16.18 -13.58 4.00
CA ASN A 7 16.14 -13.46 5.47
C ASN A 7 14.76 -13.05 6.02
N VAL A 8 13.69 -13.49 5.34
CA VAL A 8 12.31 -13.25 5.73
C VAL A 8 11.73 -14.55 6.31
N SER A 9 11.13 -14.50 7.50
CA SER A 9 10.42 -15.64 8.08
C SER A 9 9.13 -15.93 7.30
N ASP A 10 8.81 -17.20 7.15
CA ASP A 10 7.55 -17.71 6.62
C ASP A 10 6.70 -18.45 7.68
N ASP A 11 7.02 -18.27 8.96
CA ASP A 11 6.40 -18.97 10.08
C ASP A 11 4.89 -18.70 10.21
N TYR A 12 4.46 -17.50 9.79
CA TYR A 12 3.06 -17.06 9.83
C TYR A 12 2.39 -17.00 8.45
N VAL A 13 3.01 -17.59 7.43
CA VAL A 13 2.39 -17.66 6.11
C VAL A 13 1.28 -18.70 6.10
N VAL A 14 0.07 -18.25 5.75
CA VAL A 14 -1.06 -19.17 5.53
C VAL A 14 -0.89 -19.84 4.16
N TYR A 15 -0.77 -21.16 4.16
CA TYR A 15 -0.64 -21.96 2.95
C TYR A 15 -1.99 -22.56 2.56
N ASP A 16 -2.52 -22.15 1.44
CA ASP A 16 -3.69 -22.76 0.83
C ASP A 16 -3.25 -23.95 -0.03
N THR A 17 -3.71 -25.14 0.33
CA THR A 17 -3.41 -26.40 -0.36
C THR A 17 -4.58 -26.90 -1.22
N SER A 18 -5.65 -26.11 -1.34
CA SER A 18 -6.81 -26.50 -2.14
C SER A 18 -6.47 -26.48 -3.64
N GLU A 19 -7.01 -27.43 -4.40
CA GLU A 19 -6.84 -27.51 -5.86
C GLU A 19 -7.64 -26.41 -6.59
N GLU A 20 -8.58 -25.76 -5.91
CA GLU A 20 -9.45 -24.72 -6.47
C GLU A 20 -8.82 -23.32 -6.48
N LYS A 21 -7.71 -23.15 -5.76
CA LYS A 21 -7.04 -21.87 -5.58
C LYS A 21 -5.72 -21.81 -6.33
N ARG A 22 -5.30 -20.60 -6.60
CA ARG A 22 -4.06 -20.34 -7.35
C ARG A 22 -3.37 -19.06 -6.85
N LEU A 23 -2.14 -18.86 -7.27
CA LEU A 23 -1.49 -17.56 -7.12
C LEU A 23 -2.15 -16.52 -8.03
N GLY A 24 -2.30 -15.30 -7.56
CA GLY A 24 -2.59 -14.17 -8.41
C GLY A 24 -1.44 -13.94 -9.41
N ILE A 25 -1.77 -13.61 -10.64
CA ILE A 25 -0.81 -13.38 -11.72
C ILE A 25 -1.02 -11.97 -12.27
N TYR A 26 0.03 -11.34 -12.76
CA TYR A 26 -0.07 -10.14 -13.57
C TYR A 26 0.76 -10.30 -14.84
N TYR A 27 0.33 -9.63 -15.90
CA TYR A 27 1.01 -9.54 -17.17
C TYR A 27 1.44 -8.09 -17.38
N TYR A 28 2.75 -7.88 -17.53
CA TYR A 28 3.32 -6.56 -17.77
C TYR A 28 3.79 -6.45 -19.20
N GLU A 29 3.32 -5.44 -19.91
CA GLU A 29 3.77 -5.08 -21.23
C GLU A 29 4.60 -3.79 -21.15
N SER A 30 5.87 -3.87 -21.50
CA SER A 30 6.75 -2.72 -21.54
C SER A 30 6.32 -1.73 -22.62
N GLY A 31 6.26 -0.47 -22.26
CA GLY A 31 5.97 0.60 -23.21
C GLY A 31 7.19 0.95 -24.06
N ALA A 32 6.93 1.35 -25.31
CA ALA A 32 7.89 1.99 -26.19
C ALA A 32 7.20 3.19 -26.85
N TYR A 33 7.90 4.33 -26.91
CA TYR A 33 7.28 5.53 -27.49
C TYR A 33 6.65 5.24 -28.88
N PRO A 34 5.41 5.67 -29.11
CA PRO A 34 4.53 6.47 -28.24
C PRO A 34 3.64 5.63 -27.31
N ARG A 35 3.71 4.29 -27.33
CA ARG A 35 2.87 3.38 -26.55
C ARG A 35 3.30 3.38 -25.08
N LYS A 36 2.32 3.54 -24.17
CA LYS A 36 2.53 3.44 -22.73
C LYS A 36 2.63 1.98 -22.29
N SER A 37 3.35 1.73 -21.21
CA SER A 37 3.33 0.42 -20.53
C SER A 37 1.93 0.10 -20.02
N SER A 38 1.56 -1.18 -20.04
CA SER A 38 0.29 -1.67 -19.49
C SER A 38 0.51 -2.82 -18.52
N VAL A 39 -0.41 -2.98 -17.57
CA VAL A 39 -0.43 -4.10 -16.63
C VAL A 39 -1.84 -4.67 -16.59
N ILE A 40 -1.96 -5.97 -16.79
CA ILE A 40 -3.21 -6.72 -16.62
C ILE A 40 -3.04 -7.60 -15.39
N TYR A 41 -3.95 -7.45 -14.44
CA TYR A 41 -3.97 -8.27 -13.23
C TYR A 41 -5.03 -9.35 -13.32
N ASP A 42 -4.63 -10.58 -13.08
CA ASP A 42 -5.50 -11.74 -12.93
C ASP A 42 -5.46 -12.21 -11.46
N ARG A 43 -6.36 -11.65 -10.65
CA ARG A 43 -6.46 -11.88 -9.20
C ARG A 43 -7.65 -12.73 -8.79
N ALA A 44 -8.57 -12.98 -9.70
CA ALA A 44 -9.77 -13.77 -9.42
C ALA A 44 -9.40 -15.18 -8.95
N ALA A 45 -10.12 -15.70 -7.96
CA ALA A 45 -9.89 -17.01 -7.35
C ALA A 45 -8.45 -17.25 -6.84
N SER A 46 -7.68 -16.18 -6.55
CA SER A 46 -6.41 -16.34 -5.88
C SER A 46 -6.60 -16.68 -4.40
N SER A 47 -5.65 -17.44 -3.81
CA SER A 47 -5.69 -17.84 -2.39
C SER A 47 -5.88 -16.64 -1.45
N MET A 48 -5.32 -15.47 -1.79
CA MET A 48 -5.54 -14.25 -1.01
C MET A 48 -7.00 -13.84 -0.88
N THR A 49 -7.84 -14.13 -1.89
CA THR A 49 -9.26 -13.73 -1.89
C THR A 49 -10.14 -14.49 -0.90
N THR A 50 -9.63 -15.56 -0.32
CA THR A 50 -10.37 -16.42 0.62
C THR A 50 -9.80 -16.39 2.03
N LEU A 51 -8.68 -15.71 2.25
CA LEU A 51 -8.07 -15.59 3.58
C LEU A 51 -9.10 -15.11 4.60
N SER A 52 -9.17 -15.82 5.71
CA SER A 52 -10.06 -15.51 6.83
C SER A 52 -9.28 -15.29 8.12
N LEU A 53 -9.92 -14.65 9.09
CA LEU A 53 -9.28 -14.32 10.36
C LEU A 53 -8.91 -15.58 11.16
N GLU A 54 -9.69 -16.66 11.02
CA GLU A 54 -9.51 -17.93 11.71
C GLU A 54 -8.24 -18.68 11.25
N GLU A 55 -7.73 -18.36 10.06
CA GLU A 55 -6.50 -18.94 9.52
C GLU A 55 -5.24 -18.25 10.04
N ILE A 56 -5.39 -17.11 10.71
CA ILE A 56 -4.26 -16.34 11.26
C ILE A 56 -3.90 -16.88 12.64
N ASP A 57 -2.64 -17.31 12.80
CA ASP A 57 -2.13 -17.70 14.10
C ASP A 57 -2.12 -16.46 15.04
N PRO A 58 -2.88 -16.50 16.16
CA PRO A 58 -2.99 -15.35 17.05
C PRO A 58 -1.67 -14.95 17.73
N ASP A 59 -0.69 -15.83 17.80
CA ASP A 59 0.64 -15.51 18.33
C ASP A 59 1.35 -14.40 17.57
N ILE A 60 0.98 -14.19 16.29
CA ILE A 60 1.55 -13.12 15.46
C ILE A 60 1.33 -11.72 16.07
N TYR A 61 0.20 -11.50 16.76
CA TYR A 61 -0.11 -10.20 17.34
C TYR A 61 0.88 -9.78 18.45
N ASP A 62 1.41 -10.75 19.20
CA ASP A 62 2.33 -10.48 20.31
C ASP A 62 3.81 -10.47 19.85
N LYS A 63 4.09 -10.88 18.61
CA LYS A 63 5.44 -10.97 18.03
C LYS A 63 5.72 -9.91 16.98
N THR A 64 4.74 -9.06 16.68
CA THR A 64 4.82 -8.05 15.60
C THR A 64 5.04 -6.66 16.17
N GLY A 65 6.05 -5.94 15.69
CA GLY A 65 6.26 -4.52 16.02
C GLY A 65 5.52 -3.58 15.07
N VAL A 66 5.46 -3.95 13.79
CA VAL A 66 4.77 -3.17 12.74
C VAL A 66 3.96 -4.12 11.86
N PHE A 67 2.69 -3.83 11.68
CA PHE A 67 1.83 -4.51 10.70
C PHE A 67 1.62 -3.61 9.49
N HIS A 68 2.08 -4.06 8.33
CA HIS A 68 1.87 -3.36 7.06
C HIS A 68 0.76 -3.98 6.23
N ILE A 69 -0.12 -3.14 5.68
CA ILE A 69 -1.19 -3.55 4.77
C ILE A 69 -1.47 -2.48 3.73
N SER A 70 -1.82 -2.90 2.53
CA SER A 70 -2.25 -2.01 1.44
C SER A 70 -3.76 -2.05 1.26
N SER A 71 -4.35 -0.95 0.79
CA SER A 71 -5.78 -0.88 0.46
C SER A 71 -6.21 -1.88 -0.61
N ILE A 72 -5.29 -2.44 -1.38
CA ILE A 72 -5.58 -3.51 -2.34
C ILE A 72 -6.24 -4.70 -1.62
N SER A 73 -5.76 -5.07 -0.41
CA SER A 73 -6.35 -6.15 0.38
C SER A 73 -7.81 -5.85 0.77
N LEU A 74 -8.16 -4.58 1.00
CA LEU A 74 -9.53 -4.17 1.30
C LEU A 74 -10.43 -4.14 0.06
N ALA A 75 -9.85 -4.07 -1.13
CA ALA A 75 -10.54 -3.87 -2.40
C ALA A 75 -10.87 -5.16 -3.15
N LEU A 76 -10.21 -6.30 -2.82
CA LEU A 76 -10.34 -7.53 -3.60
C LEU A 76 -11.73 -8.17 -3.51
N ASN A 77 -12.32 -8.22 -2.33
CA ASN A 77 -13.71 -8.62 -2.08
C ASN A 77 -14.15 -8.26 -0.66
N GLU A 78 -15.44 -8.39 -0.37
CA GLU A 78 -16.03 -8.02 0.91
C GLU A 78 -15.49 -8.86 2.08
N LYS A 79 -15.40 -10.19 1.92
CA LYS A 79 -14.88 -11.11 2.95
C LYS A 79 -13.46 -10.74 3.37
N LEU A 80 -12.57 -10.51 2.39
CA LEU A 80 -11.19 -10.12 2.68
C LEU A 80 -11.11 -8.73 3.29
N ARG A 81 -12.00 -7.81 2.90
CA ARG A 81 -12.13 -6.48 3.52
C ARG A 81 -12.41 -6.58 5.01
N GLU A 82 -13.40 -7.41 5.39
CA GLU A 82 -13.74 -7.64 6.80
C GLU A 82 -12.56 -8.25 7.57
N THR A 83 -11.88 -9.22 6.99
CA THR A 83 -10.66 -9.82 7.55
C THR A 83 -9.56 -8.77 7.72
N ALA A 84 -9.28 -7.97 6.70
CA ALA A 84 -8.25 -6.93 6.72
C ALA A 84 -8.53 -5.84 7.76
N VAL A 85 -9.78 -5.38 7.85
CA VAL A 85 -10.20 -4.40 8.87
C VAL A 85 -10.06 -4.99 10.28
N SER A 86 -10.43 -6.26 10.47
CA SER A 86 -10.27 -6.95 11.75
C SER A 86 -8.81 -7.10 12.14
N LEU A 87 -7.93 -7.45 11.19
CA LEU A 87 -6.47 -7.52 11.42
C LEU A 87 -5.92 -6.16 11.86
N ILE A 88 -6.26 -5.07 11.16
CA ILE A 88 -5.84 -3.70 11.53
C ILE A 88 -6.23 -3.40 12.99
N LYS A 89 -7.48 -3.67 13.35
CA LYS A 89 -7.99 -3.40 14.71
C LYS A 89 -7.32 -4.28 15.77
N ASN A 90 -7.13 -5.56 15.48
CA ASN A 90 -6.53 -6.50 16.42
C ASN A 90 -5.06 -6.15 16.69
N PHE A 91 -4.27 -5.88 15.65
CA PHE A 91 -2.90 -5.41 15.81
C PHE A 91 -2.83 -4.08 16.56
N HIS A 92 -3.68 -3.11 16.21
CA HIS A 92 -3.74 -1.83 16.91
C HIS A 92 -4.07 -2.00 18.41
N ALA A 93 -5.04 -2.87 18.76
CA ALA A 93 -5.42 -3.16 20.15
C ALA A 93 -4.28 -3.78 20.96
N LYS A 94 -3.33 -4.45 20.30
CA LYS A 94 -2.09 -4.99 20.92
C LYS A 94 -0.95 -3.96 20.97
N GLY A 95 -1.17 -2.72 20.55
CA GLY A 95 -0.15 -1.67 20.53
C GLY A 95 0.85 -1.78 19.39
N VAL A 96 0.58 -2.63 18.39
CA VAL A 96 1.39 -2.76 17.19
C VAL A 96 1.21 -1.53 16.30
N ALA A 97 2.29 -0.99 15.75
CA ALA A 97 2.22 0.12 14.81
C ALA A 97 1.61 -0.35 13.48
N ILE A 98 0.61 0.37 12.99
CA ILE A 98 -0.03 0.08 11.71
C ILE A 98 0.56 0.95 10.62
N SER A 99 1.13 0.32 9.60
CA SER A 99 1.62 0.91 8.36
C SER A 99 0.62 0.64 7.24
N PHE A 100 0.13 1.69 6.58
CA PHE A 100 -0.92 1.58 5.58
C PHE A 100 -0.53 2.30 4.28
N ASP A 101 -0.60 1.57 3.15
CA ASP A 101 -0.43 2.15 1.82
C ASP A 101 -1.80 2.29 1.14
N VAL A 102 -2.18 3.52 0.84
CA VAL A 102 -3.46 3.84 0.16
C VAL A 102 -3.55 3.20 -1.22
N ASN A 103 -2.49 3.08 -1.94
CA ASN A 103 -2.32 2.31 -3.19
C ASN A 103 -3.60 2.08 -4.02
N TYR A 104 -4.38 3.14 -4.25
CA TYR A 104 -5.69 3.09 -4.90
C TYR A 104 -5.62 2.48 -6.30
N ARG A 105 -6.59 1.62 -6.61
CA ARG A 105 -6.74 0.97 -7.92
C ARG A 105 -8.18 1.09 -8.42
N ALA A 106 -8.40 1.97 -9.38
CA ALA A 106 -9.73 2.19 -9.99
C ALA A 106 -10.36 0.94 -10.64
N SER A 107 -9.55 -0.07 -10.94
CA SER A 107 -10.03 -1.35 -11.47
C SER A 107 -10.65 -2.28 -10.44
N LEU A 108 -10.51 -1.98 -9.13
CA LEU A 108 -11.00 -2.83 -8.04
C LEU A 108 -12.28 -2.26 -7.40
N TRP A 109 -12.36 -0.95 -7.25
CA TRP A 109 -13.47 -0.29 -6.57
C TRP A 109 -13.62 1.18 -6.99
N SER A 110 -14.76 1.80 -6.69
CA SER A 110 -14.98 3.22 -6.92
C SER A 110 -14.20 4.08 -5.93
N GLU A 111 -13.96 5.34 -6.29
CA GLU A 111 -13.31 6.30 -5.38
C GLU A 111 -14.14 6.54 -4.11
N GLU A 112 -15.46 6.57 -4.23
CA GLU A 112 -16.37 6.77 -3.10
C GLU A 112 -16.28 5.59 -2.11
N GLU A 113 -16.35 4.36 -2.60
CA GLU A 113 -16.21 3.14 -1.78
C GLU A 113 -14.82 3.06 -1.15
N ALA A 114 -13.78 3.33 -1.94
CA ALA A 114 -12.40 3.38 -1.46
C ALA A 114 -12.23 4.40 -0.34
N ARG A 115 -12.68 5.64 -0.56
CA ARG A 115 -12.62 6.71 0.43
C ARG A 115 -13.29 6.31 1.72
N LYS A 116 -14.57 5.90 1.67
CA LYS A 116 -15.35 5.51 2.84
C LYS A 116 -14.66 4.39 3.63
N THR A 117 -14.18 3.37 2.94
CA THR A 117 -13.53 2.23 3.58
C THR A 117 -12.19 2.64 4.20
N ILE A 118 -11.36 3.39 3.47
CA ILE A 118 -10.05 3.81 3.96
C ILE A 118 -10.20 4.77 5.14
N GLU A 119 -11.07 5.78 5.07
CA GLU A 119 -11.34 6.69 6.18
C GLU A 119 -11.78 5.95 7.45
N SER A 120 -12.46 4.80 7.33
CA SER A 120 -12.87 3.99 8.49
C SER A 120 -11.69 3.30 9.20
N VAL A 121 -10.55 3.12 8.54
CA VAL A 121 -9.37 2.49 9.13
C VAL A 121 -8.25 3.48 9.47
N LEU A 122 -8.25 4.68 8.89
CA LEU A 122 -7.24 5.71 9.16
C LEU A 122 -7.03 6.04 10.64
N PRO A 123 -8.07 6.04 11.52
CA PRO A 123 -7.87 6.27 12.97
C PRO A 123 -6.99 5.23 13.67
N TYR A 124 -6.74 4.08 13.05
CA TYR A 124 -5.86 3.03 13.56
C TYR A 124 -4.44 3.11 12.96
N VAL A 125 -4.24 3.96 11.93
CA VAL A 125 -2.99 4.00 11.16
C VAL A 125 -1.97 4.92 11.82
N HIS A 126 -0.76 4.43 11.99
CA HIS A 126 0.38 5.19 12.52
C HIS A 126 1.28 5.73 11.41
N ILE A 127 1.50 4.94 10.36
CA ILE A 127 2.35 5.27 9.22
C ILE A 127 1.48 5.22 7.96
N LEU A 128 1.30 6.35 7.30
CA LEU A 128 0.46 6.47 6.11
C LEU A 128 1.30 6.77 4.87
N PHE A 129 1.16 5.94 3.85
CA PHE A 129 1.67 6.19 2.51
C PHE A 129 0.52 6.61 1.60
N VAL A 130 0.59 7.81 1.05
CA VAL A 130 -0.47 8.35 0.17
C VAL A 130 0.12 9.32 -0.85
N SER A 131 -0.29 9.20 -2.12
CA SER A 131 0.13 10.17 -3.14
C SER A 131 -0.65 11.48 -3.02
N GLU A 132 -0.02 12.58 -3.43
CA GLU A 132 -0.69 13.89 -3.52
C GLU A 132 -1.92 13.84 -4.43
N GLU A 133 -1.82 13.17 -5.58
CA GLU A 133 -2.94 13.00 -6.51
C GLU A 133 -4.14 12.31 -5.84
N THR A 134 -3.91 11.22 -5.13
CA THR A 134 -4.97 10.50 -4.41
C THR A 134 -5.56 11.34 -3.29
N SER A 135 -4.73 12.07 -2.57
CA SER A 135 -5.18 12.98 -1.50
C SER A 135 -6.12 14.05 -2.03
N ARG A 136 -5.76 14.68 -3.14
CA ARG A 136 -6.59 15.74 -3.75
C ARG A 136 -7.87 15.19 -4.38
N ARG A 137 -7.77 14.11 -5.15
CA ARG A 137 -8.88 13.59 -5.94
C ARG A 137 -9.86 12.79 -5.09
N MET A 138 -9.38 11.79 -4.36
CA MET A 138 -10.24 10.88 -3.61
C MET A 138 -10.62 11.45 -2.23
N PHE A 139 -9.66 11.99 -1.49
CA PHE A 139 -9.91 12.56 -0.16
C PHE A 139 -10.29 14.04 -0.18
N GLN A 140 -10.34 14.67 -1.37
CA GLN A 140 -10.73 16.07 -1.57
C GLN A 140 -9.90 17.05 -0.73
N LYS A 141 -8.65 16.70 -0.44
CA LYS A 141 -7.73 17.57 0.28
C LYS A 141 -7.32 18.76 -0.58
N THR A 142 -7.19 19.92 0.05
CA THR A 142 -6.81 21.20 -0.58
C THR A 142 -5.60 21.81 0.12
N GLY A 143 -5.00 22.84 -0.47
CA GLY A 143 -3.82 23.50 0.09
C GLY A 143 -2.50 22.99 -0.51
N THR A 144 -1.38 23.32 0.14
CA THR A 144 -0.05 22.82 -0.21
C THR A 144 0.11 21.35 0.12
N LEU A 145 1.14 20.69 -0.43
CA LEU A 145 1.42 19.30 -0.09
C LEU A 145 1.68 19.13 1.41
N GLU A 146 2.40 20.07 2.01
CA GLU A 146 2.70 20.10 3.43
C GLU A 146 1.42 20.18 4.29
N GLU A 147 0.50 21.05 3.92
CA GLU A 147 -0.80 21.18 4.59
C GLU A 147 -1.62 19.89 4.47
N ILE A 148 -1.62 19.27 3.30
CA ILE A 148 -2.29 17.98 3.06
C ILE A 148 -1.69 16.89 3.95
N MET A 149 -0.37 16.74 3.98
CA MET A 149 0.30 15.72 4.79
C MET A 149 0.00 15.93 6.28
N LYS A 150 0.11 17.16 6.76
CA LYS A 150 -0.20 17.52 8.13
C LYS A 150 -1.66 17.20 8.48
N SER A 151 -2.61 17.45 7.58
CA SER A 151 -4.03 17.23 7.84
C SER A 151 -4.38 15.77 8.18
N TYR A 152 -3.65 14.79 7.67
CA TYR A 152 -3.85 13.38 8.04
C TYR A 152 -3.43 13.09 9.49
N CYS A 153 -2.39 13.76 9.98
CA CYS A 153 -2.01 13.66 11.38
C CYS A 153 -3.05 14.35 12.28
N ASP A 154 -3.50 15.53 11.89
CA ASP A 154 -4.46 16.32 12.67
C ASP A 154 -5.86 15.66 12.73
N GLU A 155 -6.32 15.05 11.61
CA GLU A 155 -7.66 14.47 11.52
C GLU A 155 -7.73 13.02 12.01
N PHE A 156 -6.71 12.20 11.72
CA PHE A 156 -6.75 10.76 11.98
C PHE A 156 -5.73 10.29 13.01
N GLY A 157 -4.83 11.15 13.45
CA GLY A 157 -3.82 10.81 14.45
C GLY A 157 -2.61 10.05 13.89
N CYS A 158 -2.40 10.05 12.57
CA CYS A 158 -1.21 9.47 11.96
C CYS A 158 0.07 10.08 12.55
N LYS A 159 1.08 9.26 12.83
CA LYS A 159 2.37 9.71 13.36
C LYS A 159 3.32 10.12 12.26
N LEU A 160 3.24 9.42 11.13
CA LEU A 160 4.08 9.63 9.96
C LEU A 160 3.20 9.59 8.70
N VAL A 161 3.39 10.56 7.83
CA VAL A 161 2.79 10.57 6.49
C VAL A 161 3.90 10.68 5.47
N ALA A 162 3.94 9.75 4.52
CA ALA A 162 4.93 9.72 3.45
C ALA A 162 4.27 9.80 2.08
N THR A 163 4.89 10.53 1.17
CA THR A 163 4.45 10.65 -0.21
C THR A 163 5.63 10.59 -1.16
N THR A 164 5.39 10.02 -2.33
CA THR A 164 6.36 10.03 -3.43
C THR A 164 5.86 10.92 -4.56
N GLN A 165 6.77 11.60 -5.22
CA GLN A 165 6.51 12.40 -6.41
C GLN A 165 7.30 11.84 -7.58
N ARG A 166 6.65 11.64 -8.71
CA ARG A 166 7.27 11.16 -9.93
C ARG A 166 6.93 12.04 -11.11
N VAL A 167 7.96 12.57 -11.75
CA VAL A 167 7.83 13.31 -13.00
C VAL A 167 8.29 12.41 -14.15
N VAL A 168 7.36 12.08 -15.05
CA VAL A 168 7.63 11.27 -16.23
C VAL A 168 8.11 12.18 -17.35
N LYS A 169 9.39 12.13 -17.71
CA LYS A 169 9.97 12.88 -18.85
C LYS A 169 9.79 12.12 -20.16
N SER A 170 9.94 10.80 -20.11
CA SER A 170 9.68 9.88 -21.23
C SER A 170 9.33 8.49 -20.67
N PRO A 171 8.92 7.52 -21.48
CA PRO A 171 8.68 6.15 -21.01
C PRO A 171 9.86 5.52 -20.26
N THR A 172 11.08 5.93 -20.57
CA THR A 172 12.33 5.39 -20.01
C THR A 172 13.11 6.39 -19.15
N ARG A 173 12.59 7.61 -18.91
CA ARG A 173 13.29 8.65 -18.13
C ARG A 173 12.33 9.32 -17.16
N HIS A 174 12.59 9.16 -15.88
CA HIS A 174 11.78 9.74 -14.80
C HIS A 174 12.64 10.52 -13.81
N ASN A 175 12.01 11.50 -13.13
CA ASN A 175 12.52 12.01 -11.87
C ASN A 175 11.69 11.41 -10.74
N PHE A 176 12.32 11.22 -9.59
CA PHE A 176 11.69 10.71 -8.39
C PHE A 176 12.14 11.50 -7.17
N SER A 177 11.21 11.81 -6.30
CA SER A 177 11.47 12.39 -4.97
C SER A 177 10.46 11.86 -3.97
N SER A 178 10.77 12.02 -2.70
CA SER A 178 9.86 11.68 -1.61
C SER A 178 9.87 12.77 -0.56
N LYS A 179 8.78 12.88 0.17
CA LYS A 179 8.64 13.77 1.31
C LYS A 179 7.97 13.01 2.44
N VAL A 180 8.47 13.19 3.66
CA VAL A 180 7.92 12.59 4.87
C VAL A 180 7.59 13.70 5.85
N TYR A 181 6.43 13.62 6.48
CA TYR A 181 6.05 14.43 7.63
C TYR A 181 6.04 13.55 8.87
N TYR A 182 6.84 13.90 9.86
CA TYR A 182 6.95 13.18 11.12
C TYR A 182 7.33 14.16 12.25
N ASP A 183 6.68 14.03 13.40
CA ASP A 183 6.95 14.82 14.61
C ASP A 183 7.02 16.35 14.37
N GLY A 184 6.07 16.87 13.61
CA GLY A 184 5.98 18.29 13.30
C GLY A 184 6.98 18.80 12.25
N GLN A 185 7.82 17.94 11.68
CA GLN A 185 8.86 18.30 10.74
C GLN A 185 8.68 17.62 9.38
N PHE A 186 9.17 18.28 8.34
CA PHE A 186 9.25 17.70 7.00
C PHE A 186 10.66 17.25 6.70
N TYR A 187 10.76 16.05 6.13
CA TYR A 187 12.00 15.46 5.67
C TYR A 187 11.90 15.23 4.17
N GLU A 188 12.90 15.70 3.44
CA GLU A 188 12.94 15.60 1.98
C GLU A 188 14.38 15.36 1.54
N GLU A 189 14.59 14.40 0.66
CA GLU A 189 15.87 14.17 0.04
C GLU A 189 15.98 14.91 -1.30
N LYS A 190 17.22 15.13 -1.71
CA LYS A 190 17.51 15.67 -3.05
C LYS A 190 16.86 14.77 -4.10
N PRO A 191 16.08 15.33 -5.03
CA PRO A 191 15.43 14.55 -6.08
C PRO A 191 16.43 13.75 -6.91
N TYR A 192 16.09 12.51 -7.19
CA TYR A 192 16.77 11.70 -8.19
C TYR A 192 16.30 12.12 -9.58
N GLU A 193 17.21 12.62 -10.38
CA GLU A 193 16.88 13.14 -11.71
C GLU A 193 17.35 12.21 -12.82
N ASN A 194 16.59 12.20 -13.93
CA ASN A 194 16.92 11.47 -15.14
C ASN A 194 17.19 9.97 -14.95
N ILE A 195 16.48 9.36 -13.99
CA ILE A 195 16.57 7.92 -13.74
C ILE A 195 16.24 7.17 -15.02
N GLU A 196 17.12 6.28 -15.45
CA GLU A 196 16.82 5.33 -16.50
C GLU A 196 15.93 4.22 -15.95
N VAL A 197 14.69 4.15 -16.47
CA VAL A 197 13.71 3.17 -16.01
C VAL A 197 13.82 1.92 -16.86
N VAL A 198 14.36 0.87 -16.29
CA VAL A 198 14.40 -0.48 -16.88
C VAL A 198 13.07 -1.20 -16.57
N ASP A 199 12.67 -1.19 -15.32
CA ASP A 199 11.40 -1.70 -14.82
C ASP A 199 10.93 -0.81 -13.66
N ARG A 200 9.63 -0.63 -13.53
CA ARG A 200 9.02 0.15 -12.45
C ARG A 200 8.07 -0.64 -11.57
N ILE A 201 7.90 -1.93 -11.85
CA ILE A 201 7.03 -2.80 -11.07
C ILE A 201 7.57 -2.90 -9.64
N GLY A 202 6.69 -2.67 -8.66
CA GLY A 202 7.05 -2.73 -7.24
C GLY A 202 7.90 -1.55 -6.74
N SER A 203 8.13 -0.49 -7.53
CA SER A 203 8.91 0.67 -7.06
C SER A 203 8.25 1.39 -5.87
N GLY A 204 6.91 1.44 -5.83
CA GLY A 204 6.15 1.93 -4.67
C GLY A 204 6.32 1.01 -3.47
N ASP A 205 6.16 -0.29 -3.69
CA ASP A 205 6.30 -1.29 -2.62
C ASP A 205 7.72 -1.31 -2.05
N ALA A 206 8.74 -1.14 -2.89
CA ALA A 206 10.13 -1.01 -2.45
C ALA A 206 10.36 0.25 -1.61
N TYR A 207 9.76 1.39 -1.96
CA TYR A 207 9.81 2.60 -1.16
C TYR A 207 9.15 2.43 0.21
N VAL A 208 8.02 1.73 0.25
CA VAL A 208 7.30 1.45 1.51
C VAL A 208 8.09 0.49 2.42
N ALA A 209 8.87 -0.42 1.83
CA ALA A 209 9.65 -1.43 2.57
C ALA A 209 10.97 -0.89 3.12
N GLY A 210 11.52 0.21 2.58
CA GLY A 210 12.79 0.82 2.98
C GLY A 210 12.65 1.97 3.90
#